data_efb07c2f36b5c85b2f9dbbb34ec5c74d
#
_entry.id   efb07c2f36b5c85b2f9dbbb34ec5c74d
#
_cell.length_a   1.000
_cell.length_b   1.000
_cell.length_c   1.000
_cell.angle_alpha   90.00
_cell.angle_beta   90.00
_cell.angle_gamma   90.00
#
_symmetry.space_group_name_H-M   'P 1'
#
loop_
_entity.id
_entity.type
_entity.pdbx_description
1 polymer ?
#
loop_
_entity_poly.entity_id
_entity_poly.type
_entity_poly.pdbx_seq_one_letter_code
_entity_poly.pdbx_strand_id
1 'polypeptide(L)'
;MATLRLTMAQALVRWMTAQRIEQFDGGAEPAFAGVWAIFGHGNVAGLGEALYGAKDALPTFRGHNEQGMTHSAIAYAKQKQRRRMMAVTTSIGPGAANLVTAAALGHVNRLPVLLLPGDVFANRRPDPVLQQVESFADGLVSVNDCLRPVSRYFDRIGRPEQLLQALPKAMSVLTDPGECGPVTLALCQDVQAEAWDFPASFFDERVWHIRRIEPDADELARAVEKLSAAKRPLIIAGGGVRYAGASRDLSDFAEKTGVPVALTQAGKSALVDDAEMNVGSLGVTGSSAANDLAQKADLVLALGSRLQDFTTGSNGLIKGQVVSINVQPHDLAKHNATPLMADAKKAIRAIAQAMGGYATADAYRKEIAALKAEWTKARDAVTKAPADTNALPSDSQVIGAVNRVATPETIAIGAAGSMPGELHKLWHVGTVDGYHMEYGFSCMGYEVAAGIGVDMAAPERPNVVFAGDGSYLMLNAELATAVMMGTNMTLILTDNRGFGCINRLQAATGGAAFNNLFSDSVHETLPEIDFVAHAAAMGARAAKAESIAELEQMAGEAIRRKGVDVIVIDTDPGPSTEAGGTWWDVAVPEVSDRKEVTAAFQNYLKGKAGRDS
;
A
#
# COMPACT_ATOMS: atom_id res chain seq x y z
N MET A 1 -39.06 21.14 12.04
CA MET A 1 -38.27 19.91 12.17
C MET A 1 -37.50 19.98 13.48
N ALA A 2 -37.31 18.87 14.17
CA ALA A 2 -36.49 18.84 15.38
C ALA A 2 -35.03 19.20 15.06
N THR A 3 -34.41 20.00 15.89
CA THR A 3 -33.01 20.42 15.78
C THR A 3 -32.25 20.04 17.03
N LEU A 4 -30.93 19.85 16.89
CA LEU A 4 -30.00 19.63 17.99
C LEU A 4 -28.96 20.75 17.96
N ARG A 5 -28.86 21.49 19.06
CA ARG A 5 -27.83 22.51 19.22
C ARG A 5 -26.51 21.88 19.63
N LEU A 6 -25.56 21.89 18.73
CA LEU A 6 -24.25 21.27 18.90
C LEU A 6 -23.17 22.21 18.39
N THR A 7 -21.96 22.12 18.96
CA THR A 7 -20.79 22.73 18.31
C THR A 7 -20.50 22.01 16.98
N MET A 8 -19.81 22.68 16.07
CA MET A 8 -19.37 22.05 14.81
C MET A 8 -18.62 20.75 15.06
N ALA A 9 -17.69 20.73 16.01
CA ALA A 9 -16.91 19.54 16.36
C ALA A 9 -17.79 18.42 16.95
N GLN A 10 -18.75 18.74 17.83
CA GLN A 10 -19.71 17.75 18.36
C GLN A 10 -20.59 17.17 17.24
N ALA A 11 -21.03 18.01 16.30
CA ALA A 11 -21.82 17.56 15.16
C ALA A 11 -21.01 16.64 14.24
N LEU A 12 -19.76 16.99 13.93
CA LEU A 12 -18.85 16.15 13.14
C LEU A 12 -18.67 14.76 13.78
N VAL A 13 -18.28 14.72 15.06
CA VAL A 13 -18.03 13.46 15.77
C VAL A 13 -19.28 12.61 15.88
N ARG A 14 -20.42 13.22 16.25
CA ARG A 14 -21.72 12.52 16.32
C ARG A 14 -22.14 11.95 14.96
N TRP A 15 -21.92 12.70 13.88
CA TRP A 15 -22.23 12.22 12.54
C TRP A 15 -21.35 11.03 12.16
N MET A 16 -20.04 11.06 12.47
CA MET A 16 -19.12 9.96 12.18
C MET A 16 -19.54 8.66 12.87
N THR A 17 -20.03 8.72 14.11
CA THR A 17 -20.46 7.52 14.86
C THR A 17 -21.70 6.86 14.26
N ALA A 18 -22.51 7.60 13.50
CA ALA A 18 -23.74 7.11 12.86
C ALA A 18 -23.51 6.51 11.47
N GLN A 19 -22.28 6.58 10.91
CA GLN A 19 -22.00 6.05 9.58
C GLN A 19 -21.58 4.60 9.63
N ARG A 20 -22.14 3.78 8.74
CA ARG A 20 -21.79 2.36 8.59
C ARG A 20 -21.43 2.04 7.14
N ILE A 21 -20.67 0.98 6.94
CA ILE A 21 -20.33 0.45 5.59
C ILE A 21 -20.74 -1.01 5.53
N GLU A 22 -21.42 -1.39 4.46
CA GLU A 22 -21.75 -2.78 4.13
C GLU A 22 -20.49 -3.63 4.00
N GLN A 23 -20.50 -4.82 4.61
CA GLN A 23 -19.44 -5.81 4.54
C GLN A 23 -19.70 -6.83 3.41
N PHE A 24 -18.70 -7.69 3.12
CA PHE A 24 -18.84 -8.72 2.07
C PHE A 24 -19.86 -9.81 2.40
N ASP A 25 -20.14 -10.05 3.67
CA ASP A 25 -21.13 -11.01 4.17
C ASP A 25 -22.56 -10.45 4.23
N GLY A 26 -22.73 -9.17 3.85
CA GLY A 26 -24.01 -8.46 3.89
C GLY A 26 -24.31 -7.79 5.24
N GLY A 27 -23.44 -7.93 6.25
CA GLY A 27 -23.51 -7.16 7.48
C GLY A 27 -23.09 -5.70 7.27
N ALA A 28 -23.22 -4.87 8.31
CA ALA A 28 -22.75 -3.51 8.31
C ALA A 28 -21.96 -3.17 9.57
N GLU A 29 -20.77 -2.63 9.40
CA GLU A 29 -19.90 -2.20 10.50
C GLU A 29 -19.79 -0.67 10.57
N PRO A 30 -19.40 -0.08 11.74
CA PRO A 30 -19.06 1.33 11.81
C PRO A 30 -18.02 1.70 10.75
N ALA A 31 -18.28 2.76 9.98
CA ALA A 31 -17.38 3.21 8.91
C ALA A 31 -16.02 3.63 9.45
N PHE A 32 -16.01 4.28 10.60
CA PHE A 32 -14.79 4.74 11.27
C PHE A 32 -14.47 3.84 12.47
N ALA A 33 -13.29 3.24 12.47
CA ALA A 33 -12.81 2.39 13.56
C ALA A 33 -12.28 3.22 14.74
N GLY A 34 -11.99 4.50 14.51
CA GLY A 34 -11.47 5.44 15.50
C GLY A 34 -10.81 6.63 14.84
N VAL A 35 -10.20 7.46 15.66
CA VAL A 35 -9.49 8.67 15.26
C VAL A 35 -8.07 8.64 15.80
N TRP A 36 -7.08 8.76 14.94
CA TRP A 36 -5.72 9.07 15.34
C TRP A 36 -5.58 10.57 15.59
N ALA A 37 -4.98 10.96 16.70
CA ALA A 37 -4.93 12.35 17.10
C ALA A 37 -3.59 12.75 17.74
N ILE A 38 -3.03 13.85 17.24
CA ILE A 38 -2.08 14.67 17.97
C ILE A 38 -2.71 16.05 18.13
N PHE A 39 -2.96 16.44 19.39
CA PHE A 39 -3.61 17.70 19.70
C PHE A 39 -2.60 18.84 19.78
N GLY A 40 -3.05 20.01 19.41
CA GLY A 40 -2.42 21.30 19.65
C GLY A 40 -3.51 22.37 19.76
N HIS A 41 -3.12 23.65 19.80
CA HIS A 41 -4.09 24.74 20.01
C HIS A 41 -5.18 24.81 18.91
N GLY A 42 -4.90 24.26 17.71
CA GLY A 42 -5.83 24.29 16.58
C GLY A 42 -6.96 23.26 16.63
N ASN A 43 -6.92 22.26 17.54
CA ASN A 43 -7.95 21.22 17.60
C ASN A 43 -8.25 20.70 19.03
N VAL A 44 -7.48 21.06 20.04
CA VAL A 44 -7.64 20.48 21.41
C VAL A 44 -8.94 20.89 22.07
N ALA A 45 -9.36 22.16 21.95
CA ALA A 45 -10.52 22.67 22.64
C ALA A 45 -11.84 22.27 21.95
N GLY A 46 -11.90 22.30 20.61
CA GLY A 46 -13.10 21.94 19.85
C GLY A 46 -13.22 20.44 19.64
N LEU A 47 -12.37 19.91 18.76
CA LEU A 47 -12.45 18.50 18.34
C LEU A 47 -12.03 17.55 19.48
N GLY A 48 -11.02 17.92 20.29
CA GLY A 48 -10.58 17.10 21.42
C GLY A 48 -11.69 16.88 22.46
N GLU A 49 -12.44 17.93 22.82
CA GLU A 49 -13.58 17.80 23.73
C GLU A 49 -14.72 16.96 23.15
N ALA A 50 -14.99 17.12 21.86
CA ALA A 50 -16.02 16.34 21.18
C ALA A 50 -15.66 14.84 21.11
N LEU A 51 -14.39 14.51 20.84
CA LEU A 51 -13.88 13.13 20.84
C LEU A 51 -13.91 12.51 22.24
N TYR A 52 -13.55 13.29 23.29
CA TYR A 52 -13.68 12.81 24.66
C TYR A 52 -15.12 12.41 24.99
N GLY A 53 -16.10 13.22 24.59
CA GLY A 53 -17.53 12.91 24.79
C GLY A 53 -18.03 11.67 24.03
N ALA A 54 -17.32 11.21 23.00
CA ALA A 54 -17.68 10.06 22.17
C ALA A 54 -16.69 8.87 22.31
N LYS A 55 -15.77 8.90 23.26
CA LYS A 55 -14.63 7.96 23.38
C LYS A 55 -15.00 6.48 23.36
N ASP A 56 -16.20 6.12 23.85
CA ASP A 56 -16.66 4.73 23.90
C ASP A 56 -17.22 4.25 22.54
N ALA A 57 -17.75 5.17 21.71
CA ALA A 57 -18.30 4.86 20.40
C ALA A 57 -17.28 5.09 19.26
N LEU A 58 -16.35 6.02 19.45
CA LEU A 58 -15.31 6.39 18.49
C LEU A 58 -13.96 6.54 19.23
N PRO A 59 -13.20 5.46 19.44
CA PRO A 59 -11.94 5.49 20.15
C PRO A 59 -10.94 6.46 19.54
N THR A 60 -10.16 7.15 20.38
CA THR A 60 -9.10 8.06 19.96
C THR A 60 -7.75 7.49 20.35
N PHE A 61 -6.85 7.41 19.37
CA PHE A 61 -5.50 6.87 19.51
C PHE A 61 -4.45 7.96 19.36
N ARG A 62 -3.35 7.85 20.08
CA ARG A 62 -2.25 8.80 20.00
C ARG A 62 -1.03 8.15 19.34
N GLY A 63 -0.48 8.79 18.31
CA GLY A 63 0.83 8.46 17.76
C GLY A 63 1.92 9.42 18.23
N HIS A 64 3.13 9.27 17.69
CA HIS A 64 4.25 10.16 17.94
C HIS A 64 4.58 11.07 16.76
N ASN A 65 4.05 10.75 15.57
CA ASN A 65 4.22 11.53 14.35
C ASN A 65 2.93 11.50 13.51
N GLU A 66 2.55 12.64 12.94
CA GLU A 66 1.31 12.76 12.16
C GLU A 66 1.34 11.95 10.86
N GLN A 67 2.50 11.84 10.22
CA GLN A 67 2.70 10.96 9.07
C GLN A 67 2.51 9.50 9.48
N GLY A 68 3.11 9.07 10.61
CA GLY A 68 2.99 7.71 11.14
C GLY A 68 1.55 7.33 11.48
N MET A 69 0.80 8.23 12.16
CA MET A 69 -0.63 8.03 12.44
C MET A 69 -1.43 7.81 11.16
N THR A 70 -1.14 8.61 10.14
CA THR A 70 -1.84 8.51 8.85
C THR A 70 -1.47 7.24 8.09
N HIS A 71 -0.21 6.81 8.15
CA HIS A 71 0.22 5.51 7.63
C HIS A 71 -0.54 4.36 8.30
N SER A 72 -0.67 4.37 9.64
CA SER A 72 -1.45 3.36 10.38
C SER A 72 -2.92 3.35 9.97
N ALA A 73 -3.54 4.53 9.81
CA ALA A 73 -4.92 4.66 9.35
C ALA A 73 -5.13 4.09 7.93
N ILE A 74 -4.20 4.38 7.02
CA ILE A 74 -4.23 3.89 5.63
C ILE A 74 -3.98 2.37 5.58
N ALA A 75 -3.04 1.86 6.39
CA ALA A 75 -2.77 0.43 6.49
C ALA A 75 -3.98 -0.34 7.02
N TYR A 76 -4.66 0.21 8.03
CA TYR A 76 -5.93 -0.32 8.53
C TYR A 76 -6.97 -0.44 7.41
N ALA A 77 -7.22 0.65 6.68
CA ALA A 77 -8.20 0.68 5.60
C ALA A 77 -7.87 -0.29 4.46
N LYS A 78 -6.57 -0.43 4.12
CA LYS A 78 -6.10 -1.39 3.12
C LYS A 78 -6.34 -2.82 3.56
N GLN A 79 -6.03 -3.16 4.81
CA GLN A 79 -6.24 -4.51 5.35
C GLN A 79 -7.72 -4.84 5.49
N LYS A 80 -8.58 -3.86 5.82
CA LYS A 80 -10.05 -3.95 5.79
C LYS A 80 -10.65 -3.83 4.39
N GLN A 81 -9.84 -3.90 3.33
CA GLN A 81 -10.30 -3.88 1.93
C GLN A 81 -11.20 -2.70 1.60
N ARG A 82 -10.90 -1.51 2.16
CA ARG A 82 -11.66 -0.24 2.06
C ARG A 82 -13.07 -0.27 2.68
N ARG A 83 -13.44 -1.34 3.43
CA ARG A 83 -14.76 -1.48 4.04
C ARG A 83 -14.85 -1.00 5.46
N ARG A 84 -13.76 -0.46 5.97
CA ARG A 84 -13.66 0.27 7.23
C ARG A 84 -12.45 1.18 7.16
N MET A 85 -12.51 2.33 7.79
CA MET A 85 -11.45 3.33 7.73
C MET A 85 -11.23 4.00 9.08
N MET A 86 -10.28 4.90 9.13
CA MET A 86 -10.02 5.75 10.30
C MET A 86 -9.97 7.22 9.89
N ALA A 87 -10.19 8.10 10.85
CA ALA A 87 -9.89 9.51 10.70
C ALA A 87 -8.56 9.85 11.38
N VAL A 88 -7.95 10.96 10.96
CA VAL A 88 -6.72 11.48 11.53
C VAL A 88 -6.89 12.96 11.77
N THR A 89 -6.63 13.45 12.99
CA THR A 89 -6.62 14.86 13.30
C THR A 89 -5.28 15.33 13.80
N THR A 90 -4.90 16.52 13.39
CA THR A 90 -3.65 17.18 13.77
C THR A 90 -3.91 18.62 14.17
N SER A 91 -2.97 19.23 14.88
CA SER A 91 -2.97 20.69 15.04
C SER A 91 -2.78 21.37 13.70
N ILE A 92 -2.80 22.70 13.71
CA ILE A 92 -2.52 23.51 12.52
C ILE A 92 -1.01 23.50 12.17
N GLY A 93 -0.67 24.01 11.01
CA GLY A 93 0.72 24.29 10.61
C GLY A 93 1.58 23.05 10.48
N PRO A 94 2.65 22.90 11.30
CA PRO A 94 3.60 21.79 11.14
C PRO A 94 2.96 20.41 11.29
N GLY A 95 1.99 20.25 12.18
CA GLY A 95 1.25 18.98 12.31
C GLY A 95 0.44 18.65 11.06
N ALA A 96 -0.23 19.65 10.47
CA ALA A 96 -0.96 19.47 9.22
C ALA A 96 -0.01 19.21 8.03
N ALA A 97 1.14 19.89 7.97
CA ALA A 97 2.13 19.69 6.91
C ALA A 97 2.71 18.26 6.91
N ASN A 98 2.86 17.64 8.08
CA ASN A 98 3.33 16.24 8.20
C ASN A 98 2.35 15.21 7.61
N LEU A 99 1.10 15.58 7.32
CA LEU A 99 0.14 14.69 6.66
C LEU A 99 0.42 14.48 5.16
N VAL A 100 1.13 15.38 4.50
CA VAL A 100 1.20 15.47 3.03
C VAL A 100 1.73 14.18 2.40
N THR A 101 2.86 13.66 2.89
CA THR A 101 3.45 12.42 2.37
C THR A 101 2.50 11.23 2.52
N ALA A 102 1.89 11.09 3.69
CA ALA A 102 0.96 9.98 3.92
C ALA A 102 -0.35 10.14 3.13
N ALA A 103 -0.85 11.37 2.97
CA ALA A 103 -1.99 11.65 2.11
C ALA A 103 -1.68 11.28 0.64
N ALA A 104 -0.49 11.66 0.13
CA ALA A 104 -0.05 11.27 -1.20
C ALA A 104 0.00 9.74 -1.38
N LEU A 105 0.49 9.02 -0.39
CA LEU A 105 0.49 7.55 -0.37
C LEU A 105 -0.95 7.00 -0.46
N GLY A 106 -1.87 7.52 0.35
CA GLY A 106 -3.29 7.14 0.30
C GLY A 106 -3.92 7.47 -1.06
N HIS A 107 -3.59 8.64 -1.63
CA HIS A 107 -4.06 9.08 -2.95
C HIS A 107 -3.62 8.15 -4.06
N VAL A 108 -2.31 7.84 -4.13
CA VAL A 108 -1.74 6.96 -5.17
C VAL A 108 -2.30 5.55 -5.07
N ASN A 109 -2.50 5.03 -3.86
CA ASN A 109 -3.01 3.67 -3.64
C ASN A 109 -4.54 3.60 -3.59
N ARG A 110 -5.24 4.74 -3.74
CA ARG A 110 -6.72 4.83 -3.68
C ARG A 110 -7.26 4.24 -2.38
N LEU A 111 -6.71 4.67 -1.24
CA LEU A 111 -7.08 4.18 0.09
C LEU A 111 -7.80 5.26 0.89
N PRO A 112 -8.95 4.94 1.51
CA PRO A 112 -9.74 5.92 2.23
C PRO A 112 -9.10 6.28 3.57
N VAL A 113 -8.98 7.58 3.82
CA VAL A 113 -8.66 8.17 5.12
C VAL A 113 -9.30 9.55 5.20
N LEU A 114 -9.92 9.86 6.34
CA LEU A 114 -10.49 11.19 6.60
C LEU A 114 -9.48 12.02 7.40
N LEU A 115 -8.95 13.07 6.78
CA LEU A 115 -8.00 14.00 7.39
C LEU A 115 -8.74 15.23 7.91
N LEU A 116 -8.56 15.54 9.20
CA LEU A 116 -9.23 16.59 9.93
C LEU A 116 -8.20 17.55 10.57
N PRO A 117 -7.31 18.18 9.79
CA PRO A 117 -6.36 19.15 10.34
C PRO A 117 -7.06 20.39 10.85
N GLY A 118 -6.57 20.96 11.95
CA GLY A 118 -6.94 22.31 12.36
C GLY A 118 -6.52 23.34 11.30
N ASP A 119 -7.23 24.45 11.22
CA ASP A 119 -6.94 25.54 10.26
C ASP A 119 -6.95 26.90 10.97
N VAL A 120 -6.69 27.95 10.24
CA VAL A 120 -6.76 29.34 10.69
C VAL A 120 -8.13 29.67 11.28
N PHE A 121 -8.25 30.84 11.90
CA PHE A 121 -9.56 31.38 12.31
C PHE A 121 -10.37 31.82 11.07
N ALA A 122 -11.60 31.33 10.94
CA ALA A 122 -12.47 31.74 9.85
C ALA A 122 -12.79 33.25 9.89
N ASN A 123 -12.90 33.83 11.08
CA ASN A 123 -13.14 35.28 11.28
C ASN A 123 -11.91 36.14 10.96
N ARG A 124 -10.71 35.55 10.83
CA ARG A 124 -9.41 36.18 10.51
C ARG A 124 -9.00 37.33 11.42
N ARG A 125 -9.62 37.50 12.58
CA ARG A 125 -9.26 38.56 13.51
C ARG A 125 -7.85 38.36 14.11
N PRO A 126 -7.45 37.12 14.53
CA PRO A 126 -6.07 36.81 14.81
C PRO A 126 -5.31 36.58 13.48
N ASP A 127 -4.37 37.47 13.13
CA ASP A 127 -3.54 37.35 11.93
C ASP A 127 -2.21 38.09 12.17
N PRO A 128 -1.03 37.45 11.97
CA PRO A 128 -0.85 36.04 11.61
C PRO A 128 -1.13 35.07 12.77
N VAL A 129 -1.70 33.91 12.45
CA VAL A 129 -1.97 32.85 13.43
C VAL A 129 -0.69 32.08 13.73
N LEU A 130 -0.45 31.76 15.01
CA LEU A 130 0.65 30.90 15.42
C LEU A 130 0.66 29.58 14.61
N GLN A 131 1.82 29.15 14.14
CA GLN A 131 2.03 27.93 13.33
C GLN A 131 1.35 27.98 11.94
N GLN A 132 1.11 29.14 11.38
CA GLN A 132 0.63 29.29 10.00
C GLN A 132 1.67 29.98 9.12
N VAL A 133 1.50 29.78 7.81
CA VAL A 133 2.25 30.53 6.82
C VAL A 133 1.57 31.88 6.56
N GLU A 134 2.38 32.88 6.25
CA GLU A 134 1.89 34.20 5.81
C GLU A 134 1.89 34.25 4.28
N SER A 135 0.76 34.54 3.68
CA SER A 135 0.65 34.79 2.25
C SER A 135 0.27 36.24 2.00
N PHE A 136 1.19 37.03 1.46
CA PHE A 136 0.93 38.44 1.13
C PHE A 136 0.07 38.62 -0.14
N ALA A 137 -0.04 37.55 -0.96
CA ALA A 137 -0.79 37.58 -2.21
C ALA A 137 -2.25 37.13 -2.06
N ASP A 138 -2.51 36.21 -1.12
CA ASP A 138 -3.85 35.60 -0.94
C ASP A 138 -4.10 35.29 0.53
N GLY A 139 -5.00 36.03 1.15
CA GLY A 139 -5.38 35.85 2.56
C GLY A 139 -6.23 34.58 2.83
N LEU A 140 -6.57 33.78 1.81
CA LEU A 140 -7.26 32.50 1.96
C LEU A 140 -6.30 31.31 2.09
N VAL A 141 -5.02 31.49 1.77
CA VAL A 141 -4.02 30.43 1.82
C VAL A 141 -3.65 30.09 3.27
N SER A 142 -3.66 28.82 3.59
CA SER A 142 -3.10 28.26 4.83
C SER A 142 -2.18 27.08 4.52
N VAL A 143 -1.46 26.55 5.53
CA VAL A 143 -0.67 25.32 5.36
C VAL A 143 -1.49 24.17 4.77
N ASN A 144 -2.77 24.08 5.12
CA ASN A 144 -3.63 22.99 4.66
C ASN A 144 -3.83 22.95 3.13
N ASP A 145 -3.56 24.04 2.42
CA ASP A 145 -3.62 24.04 0.95
C ASP A 145 -2.58 23.11 0.30
N CYS A 146 -1.52 22.71 1.03
CA CYS A 146 -0.60 21.67 0.62
C CYS A 146 -1.28 20.30 0.46
N LEU A 147 -2.42 20.08 1.12
CA LEU A 147 -3.18 18.83 1.04
C LEU A 147 -4.11 18.76 -0.18
N ARG A 148 -4.36 19.89 -0.89
CA ARG A 148 -5.25 19.89 -2.07
C ARG A 148 -4.84 18.92 -3.16
N PRO A 149 -3.57 18.92 -3.64
CA PRO A 149 -3.15 18.03 -4.72
C PRO A 149 -3.09 16.55 -4.33
N VAL A 150 -3.05 16.25 -3.04
CA VAL A 150 -2.95 14.87 -2.51
C VAL A 150 -4.26 14.35 -1.91
N SER A 151 -5.32 15.15 -1.93
CA SER A 151 -6.68 14.75 -1.53
C SER A 151 -7.56 14.50 -2.75
N ARG A 152 -8.49 13.55 -2.66
CA ARG A 152 -9.55 13.35 -3.66
C ARG A 152 -10.69 14.35 -3.47
N TYR A 153 -10.92 14.77 -2.25
CA TYR A 153 -11.82 15.86 -1.92
C TYR A 153 -11.17 16.70 -0.82
N PHE A 154 -11.20 18.01 -0.99
CA PHE A 154 -10.71 18.99 -0.02
C PHE A 154 -11.79 20.04 0.20
N ASP A 155 -12.07 20.32 1.49
CA ASP A 155 -12.91 21.46 1.87
C ASP A 155 -12.36 22.15 3.11
N ARG A 156 -12.66 23.43 3.28
CA ARG A 156 -12.34 24.22 4.48
C ARG A 156 -13.64 24.58 5.17
N ILE A 157 -13.80 24.10 6.39
CA ILE A 157 -15.01 24.30 7.19
C ILE A 157 -14.89 25.63 7.95
N GLY A 158 -15.42 26.68 7.34
CA GLY A 158 -15.44 28.05 7.86
C GLY A 158 -16.78 28.44 8.53
N ARG A 159 -17.76 27.53 8.54
CA ARG A 159 -19.05 27.69 9.23
C ARG A 159 -19.62 26.32 9.59
N PRO A 160 -20.31 26.17 10.74
CA PRO A 160 -20.82 24.87 11.21
C PRO A 160 -21.76 24.18 10.20
N GLU A 161 -22.68 24.95 9.57
CA GLU A 161 -23.67 24.41 8.63
C GLU A 161 -23.06 23.80 7.35
N GLN A 162 -21.82 24.09 7.02
CA GLN A 162 -21.13 23.48 5.87
C GLN A 162 -20.98 21.96 6.01
N LEU A 163 -20.99 21.44 7.24
CA LEU A 163 -20.97 19.99 7.47
C LEU A 163 -22.11 19.24 6.77
N LEU A 164 -23.29 19.89 6.64
CA LEU A 164 -24.47 19.28 5.99
C LEU A 164 -24.17 18.85 4.54
N GLN A 165 -23.26 19.54 3.86
CA GLN A 165 -22.85 19.23 2.49
C GLN A 165 -21.49 18.53 2.42
N ALA A 166 -20.53 18.95 3.25
CA ALA A 166 -19.17 18.45 3.20
C ALA A 166 -19.07 16.95 3.60
N LEU A 167 -19.78 16.53 4.65
CA LEU A 167 -19.68 15.16 5.17
C LEU A 167 -20.28 14.10 4.22
N PRO A 168 -21.48 14.29 3.63
CA PRO A 168 -21.97 13.36 2.61
C PRO A 168 -21.08 13.28 1.37
N LYS A 169 -20.48 14.41 0.92
CA LYS A 169 -19.50 14.43 -0.17
C LYS A 169 -18.24 13.65 0.21
N ALA A 170 -17.72 13.89 1.42
CA ALA A 170 -16.57 13.15 1.94
C ALA A 170 -16.80 11.64 1.87
N MET A 171 -17.93 11.15 2.38
CA MET A 171 -18.24 9.73 2.34
C MET A 171 -18.46 9.20 0.92
N SER A 172 -19.02 9.99 0.02
CA SER A 172 -19.18 9.55 -1.38
C SER A 172 -17.85 9.28 -2.06
N VAL A 173 -16.79 10.03 -1.70
CA VAL A 173 -15.42 9.81 -2.19
C VAL A 173 -14.76 8.65 -1.45
N LEU A 174 -14.85 8.60 -0.12
CA LEU A 174 -14.25 7.55 0.71
C LEU A 174 -14.80 6.15 0.40
N THR A 175 -16.01 6.04 -0.15
CA THR A 175 -16.66 4.78 -0.53
C THR A 175 -16.76 4.58 -2.04
N ASP A 176 -16.18 5.45 -2.87
CA ASP A 176 -16.17 5.28 -4.31
C ASP A 176 -15.20 4.16 -4.72
N PRO A 177 -15.59 3.21 -5.55
CA PRO A 177 -14.70 2.12 -5.95
C PRO A 177 -13.53 2.55 -6.84
N GLY A 178 -13.69 3.62 -7.65
CA GLY A 178 -12.72 4.10 -8.63
C GLY A 178 -11.91 5.32 -8.15
N GLU A 179 -12.59 6.29 -7.52
CA GLU A 179 -12.02 7.57 -7.08
C GLU A 179 -11.68 7.61 -5.58
N CYS A 180 -11.75 6.48 -4.88
CA CYS A 180 -11.40 6.37 -3.46
C CYS A 180 -10.02 6.97 -3.16
N GLY A 181 -9.89 7.64 -2.03
CA GLY A 181 -8.64 8.21 -1.56
C GLY A 181 -8.83 9.13 -0.35
N PRO A 182 -7.78 9.85 0.06
CA PRO A 182 -7.84 10.78 1.18
C PRO A 182 -8.86 11.89 0.94
N VAL A 183 -9.62 12.20 1.98
CA VAL A 183 -10.48 13.37 2.04
C VAL A 183 -9.96 14.27 3.14
N THR A 184 -9.77 15.55 2.84
CA THR A 184 -9.35 16.56 3.83
C THR A 184 -10.49 17.53 4.08
N LEU A 185 -10.91 17.63 5.35
CA LEU A 185 -11.75 18.69 5.85
C LEU A 185 -10.92 19.53 6.82
N ALA A 186 -10.46 20.70 6.37
CA ALA A 186 -9.67 21.63 7.17
C ALA A 186 -10.61 22.40 8.10
N LEU A 187 -10.42 22.24 9.42
CA LEU A 187 -11.34 22.71 10.44
C LEU A 187 -10.86 24.04 11.05
N CYS A 188 -11.48 25.16 10.67
CA CYS A 188 -11.17 26.46 11.27
C CYS A 188 -11.35 26.39 12.78
N GLN A 189 -10.33 26.82 13.54
CA GLN A 189 -10.28 26.55 14.99
C GLN A 189 -11.36 27.29 15.80
N ASP A 190 -11.79 28.48 15.40
CA ASP A 190 -12.93 29.19 16.00
C ASP A 190 -14.25 28.46 15.71
N VAL A 191 -14.42 28.00 14.48
CA VAL A 191 -15.65 27.32 14.01
C VAL A 191 -15.84 25.97 14.70
N GLN A 192 -14.77 25.27 15.08
CA GLN A 192 -14.90 24.01 15.85
C GLN A 192 -15.73 24.20 17.12
N ALA A 193 -15.65 25.38 17.74
CA ALA A 193 -16.35 25.71 18.98
C ALA A 193 -17.69 26.43 18.75
N GLU A 194 -18.00 26.88 17.52
CA GLU A 194 -19.25 27.52 17.20
C GLU A 194 -20.44 26.54 17.25
N ALA A 195 -21.52 26.94 17.91
CA ALA A 195 -22.74 26.14 18.01
C ALA A 195 -23.75 26.54 16.94
N TRP A 196 -24.40 25.51 16.37
CA TRP A 196 -25.48 25.71 15.39
C TRP A 196 -26.62 24.71 15.63
N ASP A 197 -27.83 24.99 15.13
CA ASP A 197 -29.02 24.17 15.29
C ASP A 197 -29.14 23.18 14.11
N PHE A 198 -28.48 22.04 14.21
CA PHE A 198 -28.48 21.01 13.18
C PHE A 198 -29.81 20.27 13.12
N PRO A 199 -30.34 19.93 11.92
CA PRO A 199 -31.45 18.99 11.81
C PRO A 199 -31.16 17.66 12.51
N ALA A 200 -32.08 17.19 13.36
CA ALA A 200 -31.88 15.94 14.11
C ALA A 200 -31.66 14.72 13.18
N SER A 201 -32.35 14.70 12.05
CA SER A 201 -32.22 13.66 11.02
C SER A 201 -30.84 13.59 10.33
N PHE A 202 -30.01 14.63 10.49
CA PHE A 202 -28.63 14.61 9.98
C PHE A 202 -27.77 13.55 10.68
N PHE A 203 -28.16 13.14 11.87
CA PHE A 203 -27.44 12.17 12.71
C PHE A 203 -28.06 10.78 12.70
N ASP A 204 -29.03 10.53 11.82
CA ASP A 204 -29.62 9.20 11.66
C ASP A 204 -28.54 8.21 11.12
N GLU A 205 -28.62 6.97 11.57
CA GLU A 205 -27.73 5.92 11.09
C GLU A 205 -27.89 5.74 9.57
N ARG A 206 -26.75 5.67 8.87
CA ARG A 206 -26.73 5.46 7.43
C ARG A 206 -25.74 4.37 7.06
N VAL A 207 -26.19 3.38 6.28
CA VAL A 207 -25.34 2.34 5.68
C VAL A 207 -24.91 2.80 4.29
N TRP A 208 -23.60 2.84 4.07
CA TRP A 208 -23.00 3.14 2.78
C TRP A 208 -22.67 1.85 2.05
N HIS A 209 -23.11 1.76 0.80
CA HIS A 209 -22.86 0.63 -0.09
C HIS A 209 -21.75 1.01 -1.07
N ILE A 210 -20.67 0.24 -1.10
CA ILE A 210 -19.63 0.40 -2.12
C ILE A 210 -20.21 -0.12 -3.43
N ARG A 211 -20.38 0.79 -4.39
CA ARG A 211 -21.02 0.48 -5.68
C ARG A 211 -20.27 -0.61 -6.42
N ARG A 212 -21.01 -1.60 -6.93
CA ARG A 212 -20.51 -2.64 -7.81
C ARG A 212 -21.04 -2.43 -9.20
N ILE A 213 -20.17 -2.03 -10.14
CA ILE A 213 -20.52 -1.73 -11.51
C ILE A 213 -20.72 -3.05 -12.26
N GLU A 214 -21.90 -3.24 -12.85
CA GLU A 214 -22.19 -4.37 -13.75
C GLU A 214 -21.53 -4.10 -15.10
N PRO A 215 -21.03 -5.13 -15.81
CA PRO A 215 -20.46 -4.96 -17.14
C PRO A 215 -21.52 -4.53 -18.15
N ASP A 216 -21.17 -3.59 -19.04
CA ASP A 216 -21.96 -3.30 -20.23
C ASP A 216 -21.98 -4.53 -21.15
N ALA A 217 -23.14 -4.84 -21.76
CA ALA A 217 -23.33 -6.04 -22.56
C ALA A 217 -22.45 -6.09 -23.82
N ASP A 218 -22.26 -4.95 -24.50
CA ASP A 218 -21.47 -4.87 -25.72
C ASP A 218 -19.96 -4.92 -25.39
N GLU A 219 -19.53 -4.29 -24.29
CA GLU A 219 -18.14 -4.40 -23.79
C GLU A 219 -17.83 -5.84 -23.38
N LEU A 220 -18.75 -6.49 -22.68
CA LEU A 220 -18.63 -7.90 -22.28
C LEU A 220 -18.51 -8.82 -23.50
N ALA A 221 -19.37 -8.63 -24.51
CA ALA A 221 -19.33 -9.44 -25.74
C ALA A 221 -17.97 -9.33 -26.44
N ARG A 222 -17.43 -8.11 -26.58
CA ARG A 222 -16.11 -7.89 -27.17
C ARG A 222 -14.98 -8.53 -26.37
N ALA A 223 -15.05 -8.45 -25.04
CA ALA A 223 -14.05 -9.06 -24.15
C ALA A 223 -14.08 -10.60 -24.26
N VAL A 224 -15.28 -11.19 -24.27
CA VAL A 224 -15.48 -12.65 -24.41
C VAL A 224 -15.03 -13.14 -25.78
N GLU A 225 -15.35 -12.44 -26.86
CA GLU A 225 -14.89 -12.77 -28.21
C GLU A 225 -13.36 -12.87 -28.28
N LYS A 226 -12.66 -11.84 -27.77
CA LYS A 226 -11.18 -11.83 -27.73
C LYS A 226 -10.61 -12.95 -26.89
N LEU A 227 -11.15 -13.17 -25.69
CA LEU A 227 -10.66 -14.19 -24.79
C LEU A 227 -10.90 -15.60 -25.36
N SER A 228 -12.05 -15.83 -26.03
CA SER A 228 -12.36 -17.10 -26.67
C SER A 228 -11.45 -17.42 -27.86
N ALA A 229 -10.95 -16.40 -28.56
CA ALA A 229 -10.03 -16.54 -29.67
C ALA A 229 -8.56 -16.71 -29.26
N ALA A 230 -8.23 -16.36 -28.01
CA ALA A 230 -6.85 -16.39 -27.52
C ALA A 230 -6.33 -17.83 -27.37
N LYS A 231 -5.09 -18.05 -27.80
CA LYS A 231 -4.39 -19.33 -27.66
C LYS A 231 -3.48 -19.37 -26.43
N ARG A 232 -3.01 -18.21 -26.01
CA ARG A 232 -2.08 -18.02 -24.89
C ARG A 232 -2.55 -16.86 -23.99
N PRO A 233 -3.78 -16.95 -23.44
CA PRO A 233 -4.28 -15.90 -22.56
C PRO A 233 -3.55 -15.88 -21.23
N LEU A 234 -3.39 -14.67 -20.66
CA LEU A 234 -2.85 -14.45 -19.30
C LEU A 234 -3.77 -13.49 -18.56
N ILE A 235 -4.10 -13.79 -17.31
CA ILE A 235 -4.74 -12.82 -16.40
C ILE A 235 -3.66 -12.09 -15.62
N ILE A 236 -3.74 -10.75 -15.60
CA ILE A 236 -2.96 -9.92 -14.68
C ILE A 236 -3.90 -9.42 -13.59
N ALA A 237 -3.79 -9.98 -12.40
CA ALA A 237 -4.63 -9.60 -11.27
C ALA A 237 -4.00 -8.46 -10.46
N GLY A 238 -4.73 -7.35 -10.35
CA GLY A 238 -4.37 -6.19 -9.53
C GLY A 238 -5.13 -6.13 -8.21
N GLY A 239 -4.92 -5.06 -7.45
CA GLY A 239 -5.58 -4.83 -6.16
C GLY A 239 -7.11 -4.78 -6.23
N GLY A 240 -7.67 -4.45 -7.40
CA GLY A 240 -9.13 -4.44 -7.61
C GLY A 240 -9.79 -5.79 -7.40
N VAL A 241 -9.08 -6.91 -7.60
CA VAL A 241 -9.58 -8.26 -7.28
C VAL A 241 -9.86 -8.41 -5.79
N ARG A 242 -8.92 -7.97 -4.95
CA ARG A 242 -9.05 -8.01 -3.49
C ARG A 242 -10.17 -7.10 -3.01
N TYR A 243 -10.20 -5.85 -3.47
CA TYR A 243 -11.23 -4.87 -3.07
C TYR A 243 -12.64 -5.22 -3.56
N ALA A 244 -12.75 -6.04 -4.60
CA ALA A 244 -14.02 -6.62 -5.06
C ALA A 244 -14.41 -7.88 -4.28
N GLY A 245 -13.54 -8.47 -3.45
CA GLY A 245 -13.74 -9.77 -2.82
C GLY A 245 -13.88 -10.87 -3.87
N ALA A 246 -13.07 -10.82 -4.95
CA ALA A 246 -13.17 -11.68 -6.12
C ALA A 246 -12.15 -12.82 -6.14
N SER A 247 -11.35 -12.99 -5.07
CA SER A 247 -10.26 -13.97 -5.02
C SER A 247 -10.73 -15.41 -5.33
N ARG A 248 -11.83 -15.84 -4.73
CA ARG A 248 -12.42 -17.18 -4.98
C ARG A 248 -12.94 -17.29 -6.42
N ASP A 249 -13.69 -16.29 -6.88
CA ASP A 249 -14.24 -16.30 -8.25
C ASP A 249 -13.10 -16.34 -9.30
N LEU A 250 -11.96 -15.69 -9.02
CA LEU A 250 -10.77 -15.73 -9.87
C LEU A 250 -10.09 -17.10 -9.85
N SER A 251 -9.92 -17.71 -8.66
CA SER A 251 -9.36 -19.06 -8.55
C SER A 251 -10.18 -20.08 -9.31
N ASP A 252 -11.51 -20.11 -9.04
CA ASP A 252 -12.45 -21.02 -9.70
C ASP A 252 -12.44 -20.86 -11.23
N PHE A 253 -12.38 -19.62 -11.71
CA PHE A 253 -12.29 -19.30 -13.14
C PHE A 253 -10.97 -19.79 -13.75
N ALA A 254 -9.85 -19.47 -13.13
CA ALA A 254 -8.51 -19.83 -13.60
C ALA A 254 -8.33 -21.36 -13.64
N GLU A 255 -8.72 -22.07 -12.61
CA GLU A 255 -8.63 -23.53 -12.52
C GLU A 255 -9.51 -24.22 -13.60
N LYS A 256 -10.76 -23.77 -13.74
CA LYS A 256 -11.70 -24.31 -14.73
C LYS A 256 -11.21 -24.10 -16.15
N THR A 257 -10.72 -22.92 -16.47
CA THR A 257 -10.30 -22.54 -17.83
C THR A 257 -8.86 -22.91 -18.16
N GLY A 258 -8.00 -23.08 -17.14
CA GLY A 258 -6.55 -23.24 -17.31
C GLY A 258 -5.85 -21.97 -17.74
N VAL A 259 -6.43 -20.79 -17.54
CA VAL A 259 -5.81 -19.51 -17.81
C VAL A 259 -4.91 -19.14 -16.63
N PRO A 260 -3.59 -18.92 -16.84
CA PRO A 260 -2.68 -18.56 -15.75
C PRO A 260 -2.94 -17.15 -15.23
N VAL A 261 -2.62 -16.93 -13.95
CA VAL A 261 -2.79 -15.66 -13.25
C VAL A 261 -1.44 -15.17 -12.75
N ALA A 262 -1.02 -14.01 -13.22
CA ALA A 262 0.13 -13.27 -12.73
C ALA A 262 -0.33 -12.13 -11.80
N LEU A 263 0.40 -11.89 -10.72
CA LEU A 263 -0.01 -10.98 -9.65
C LEU A 263 0.84 -9.71 -9.65
N THR A 264 0.19 -8.54 -9.66
CA THR A 264 0.90 -7.28 -9.45
C THR A 264 1.27 -7.11 -7.97
N GLN A 265 2.08 -6.12 -7.60
CA GLN A 265 2.37 -5.79 -6.20
C GLN A 265 1.08 -5.62 -5.36
N ALA A 266 0.09 -4.90 -5.89
CA ALA A 266 -1.18 -4.70 -5.21
C ALA A 266 -2.11 -5.93 -5.28
N GLY A 267 -1.88 -6.80 -6.26
CA GLY A 267 -2.64 -8.02 -6.49
C GLY A 267 -2.07 -9.25 -5.80
N LYS A 268 -0.81 -9.22 -5.34
CA LYS A 268 -0.23 -10.34 -4.58
C LYS A 268 -1.10 -10.63 -3.36
N SER A 269 -1.32 -11.90 -3.07
CA SER A 269 -2.32 -12.43 -2.13
C SER A 269 -3.80 -12.34 -2.58
N ALA A 270 -4.09 -11.97 -3.83
CA ALA A 270 -5.42 -12.25 -4.40
C ALA A 270 -5.62 -13.77 -4.62
N LEU A 271 -4.55 -14.51 -4.87
CA LEU A 271 -4.50 -15.96 -4.86
C LEU A 271 -3.40 -16.43 -3.92
N VAL A 272 -3.55 -17.60 -3.33
CA VAL A 272 -2.48 -18.27 -2.59
C VAL A 272 -1.42 -18.79 -3.56
N ASP A 273 -0.16 -18.91 -3.11
CA ASP A 273 0.93 -19.30 -4.01
C ASP A 273 0.83 -20.76 -4.47
N ASP A 274 0.17 -21.62 -3.69
CA ASP A 274 -0.05 -23.03 -4.04
C ASP A 274 -1.16 -23.24 -5.07
N ALA A 275 -1.95 -22.20 -5.41
CA ALA A 275 -2.97 -22.33 -6.45
C ALA A 275 -2.35 -22.73 -7.80
N GLU A 276 -2.98 -23.71 -8.47
CA GLU A 276 -2.41 -24.32 -9.68
C GLU A 276 -2.11 -23.29 -10.76
N MET A 277 -3.03 -22.35 -11.00
CA MET A 277 -2.89 -21.34 -12.05
C MET A 277 -2.20 -20.05 -11.59
N ASN A 278 -1.76 -19.92 -10.34
CA ASN A 278 -0.93 -18.80 -9.90
C ASN A 278 0.50 -18.98 -10.42
N VAL A 279 0.94 -18.12 -11.32
CA VAL A 279 2.28 -18.15 -11.91
C VAL A 279 3.27 -17.17 -11.27
N GLY A 280 2.85 -16.57 -10.15
CA GLY A 280 3.69 -15.67 -9.35
C GLY A 280 3.53 -14.21 -9.70
N SER A 281 4.48 -13.44 -9.26
CA SER A 281 4.50 -11.97 -9.37
C SER A 281 4.91 -11.49 -10.76
N LEU A 282 4.37 -10.34 -11.20
CA LEU A 282 4.62 -9.78 -12.53
C LEU A 282 5.37 -8.44 -12.46
N GLY A 283 6.20 -8.18 -13.44
CA GLY A 283 6.82 -6.88 -13.70
C GLY A 283 8.29 -6.81 -13.34
N VAL A 284 8.80 -5.61 -13.02
CA VAL A 284 10.20 -5.35 -12.70
C VAL A 284 10.71 -6.27 -11.57
N THR A 285 9.87 -6.54 -10.58
CA THR A 285 10.12 -7.50 -9.50
C THR A 285 9.26 -8.77 -9.65
N GLY A 286 9.04 -9.20 -10.89
CA GLY A 286 8.26 -10.38 -11.19
C GLY A 286 9.06 -11.68 -11.16
N SER A 287 8.35 -12.82 -11.09
CA SER A 287 8.92 -14.15 -11.33
C SER A 287 9.27 -14.33 -12.79
N SER A 288 10.22 -15.21 -13.10
CA SER A 288 10.52 -15.58 -14.49
C SER A 288 9.29 -16.18 -15.18
N ALA A 289 8.54 -17.04 -14.50
CA ALA A 289 7.35 -17.68 -15.04
C ALA A 289 6.27 -16.68 -15.47
N ALA A 290 5.93 -15.72 -14.61
CA ALA A 290 4.92 -14.70 -14.93
C ALA A 290 5.37 -13.77 -16.06
N ASN A 291 6.64 -13.32 -16.02
CA ASN A 291 7.17 -12.42 -17.03
C ASN A 291 7.30 -13.10 -18.39
N ASP A 292 7.77 -14.35 -18.46
CA ASP A 292 7.86 -15.12 -19.69
C ASP A 292 6.48 -15.37 -20.32
N LEU A 293 5.49 -15.70 -19.50
CA LEU A 293 4.11 -15.85 -19.96
C LEU A 293 3.54 -14.53 -20.47
N ALA A 294 3.83 -13.40 -19.81
CA ALA A 294 3.35 -12.08 -20.23
C ALA A 294 3.94 -11.64 -21.57
N GLN A 295 5.23 -11.91 -21.79
CA GLN A 295 5.90 -11.60 -23.08
C GLN A 295 5.33 -12.42 -24.25
N LYS A 296 4.92 -13.66 -23.99
CA LYS A 296 4.42 -14.61 -25.01
C LYS A 296 2.89 -14.64 -25.11
N ALA A 297 2.19 -13.92 -24.24
CA ALA A 297 0.72 -13.88 -24.27
C ALA A 297 0.23 -13.20 -25.55
N ASP A 298 -0.74 -13.81 -26.22
CA ASP A 298 -1.46 -13.20 -27.34
C ASP A 298 -2.60 -12.30 -26.85
N LEU A 299 -3.09 -12.57 -25.62
CA LEU A 299 -4.08 -11.76 -24.92
C LEU A 299 -3.77 -11.66 -23.43
N VAL A 300 -3.79 -10.44 -22.91
CA VAL A 300 -3.75 -10.14 -21.48
C VAL A 300 -5.12 -9.67 -21.02
N LEU A 301 -5.68 -10.33 -20.02
CA LEU A 301 -6.86 -9.88 -19.28
C LEU A 301 -6.40 -9.13 -18.02
N ALA A 302 -6.33 -7.80 -18.07
CA ALA A 302 -5.93 -6.98 -16.93
C ALA A 302 -7.13 -6.76 -16.00
N LEU A 303 -7.14 -7.45 -14.86
CA LEU A 303 -8.26 -7.49 -13.94
C LEU A 303 -8.00 -6.62 -12.71
N GLY A 304 -8.67 -5.48 -12.61
CA GLY A 304 -8.54 -4.56 -11.48
C GLY A 304 -7.11 -4.03 -11.30
N SER A 305 -6.35 -3.92 -12.40
CA SER A 305 -4.99 -3.40 -12.44
C SER A 305 -4.93 -2.05 -13.14
N ARG A 306 -4.04 -1.17 -12.69
CA ARG A 306 -3.75 0.10 -13.37
C ARG A 306 -2.72 -0.05 -14.49
N LEU A 307 -2.10 -1.23 -14.63
CA LEU A 307 -0.99 -1.49 -15.56
C LEU A 307 0.05 -0.37 -15.52
N GLN A 308 0.52 -0.05 -14.31
CA GLN A 308 1.48 1.02 -14.11
C GLN A 308 2.88 0.59 -14.58
N ASP A 309 3.77 1.57 -14.68
CA ASP A 309 5.16 1.47 -15.09
C ASP A 309 5.88 0.21 -14.57
N PHE A 310 5.93 0.04 -13.26
CA PHE A 310 6.67 -1.06 -12.63
C PHE A 310 6.07 -2.45 -12.90
N THR A 311 4.75 -2.53 -13.09
CA THR A 311 4.05 -3.77 -13.46
C THR A 311 4.32 -4.17 -14.91
N THR A 312 4.48 -3.20 -15.80
CA THR A 312 4.58 -3.41 -17.25
C THR A 312 6.01 -3.36 -17.78
N GLY A 313 7.01 -3.21 -16.88
CA GLY A 313 8.39 -2.97 -17.31
C GLY A 313 8.47 -1.78 -18.26
N SER A 314 8.01 -0.63 -17.77
CA SER A 314 7.92 0.63 -18.53
C SER A 314 7.26 0.45 -19.90
N ASN A 315 6.16 -0.28 -19.93
CA ASN A 315 5.36 -0.64 -21.13
C ASN A 315 6.05 -1.61 -22.11
N GLY A 316 7.17 -2.24 -21.71
CA GLY A 316 7.93 -3.15 -22.58
C GLY A 316 7.55 -4.63 -22.44
N LEU A 317 6.89 -5.03 -21.33
CA LEU A 317 6.67 -6.43 -21.00
C LEU A 317 5.48 -7.07 -21.77
N ILE A 318 4.39 -6.34 -21.96
CA ILE A 318 3.16 -6.86 -22.55
C ILE A 318 3.17 -6.53 -24.05
N LYS A 319 3.24 -7.56 -24.90
CA LYS A 319 3.25 -7.42 -26.37
C LYS A 319 1.92 -7.81 -27.02
N GLY A 320 1.10 -8.60 -26.37
CA GLY A 320 -0.20 -9.06 -26.87
C GLY A 320 -1.31 -8.02 -26.73
N GLN A 321 -2.49 -8.37 -27.22
CA GLN A 321 -3.69 -7.55 -27.02
C GLN A 321 -4.04 -7.47 -25.53
N VAL A 322 -4.66 -6.35 -25.11
CA VAL A 322 -5.10 -6.16 -23.73
C VAL A 322 -6.62 -5.99 -23.69
N VAL A 323 -7.28 -6.74 -22.83
CA VAL A 323 -8.63 -6.46 -22.34
C VAL A 323 -8.48 -5.91 -20.94
N SER A 324 -8.91 -4.68 -20.68
CA SER A 324 -8.81 -4.04 -19.37
C SER A 324 -10.15 -4.04 -18.67
N ILE A 325 -10.20 -4.62 -17.48
CA ILE A 325 -11.38 -4.65 -16.58
C ILE A 325 -11.08 -3.76 -15.38
N ASN A 326 -11.77 -2.65 -15.27
CA ASN A 326 -11.57 -1.71 -14.17
C ASN A 326 -12.85 -0.93 -13.89
N VAL A 327 -12.96 -0.39 -12.66
CA VAL A 327 -14.02 0.53 -12.26
C VAL A 327 -13.68 1.99 -12.55
N GLN A 328 -12.43 2.27 -12.98
CA GLN A 328 -11.91 3.60 -13.26
C GLN A 328 -11.70 3.79 -14.76
N PRO A 329 -12.45 4.70 -15.42
CA PRO A 329 -12.37 4.89 -16.89
C PRO A 329 -10.96 5.23 -17.38
N HIS A 330 -10.19 6.02 -16.64
CA HIS A 330 -8.83 6.39 -17.02
C HIS A 330 -7.91 5.18 -17.17
N ASP A 331 -8.06 4.16 -16.30
CA ASP A 331 -7.24 2.95 -16.35
C ASP A 331 -7.66 2.01 -17.51
N LEU A 332 -8.91 2.10 -17.95
CA LEU A 332 -9.41 1.32 -19.10
C LEU A 332 -8.81 1.75 -20.43
N ALA A 333 -8.46 3.03 -20.58
CA ALA A 333 -7.98 3.61 -21.85
C ALA A 333 -6.49 3.34 -22.12
N LYS A 334 -5.75 2.80 -21.15
CA LYS A 334 -4.30 2.55 -21.27
C LYS A 334 -4.01 1.37 -22.21
N HIS A 335 -2.82 1.37 -22.82
CA HIS A 335 -2.29 0.26 -23.63
C HIS A 335 -3.17 -0.14 -24.82
N ASN A 336 -3.93 0.79 -25.43
CA ASN A 336 -4.91 0.49 -26.48
C ASN A 336 -5.84 -0.67 -26.14
N ALA A 337 -6.15 -0.83 -24.83
CA ALA A 337 -6.93 -1.95 -24.34
C ALA A 337 -8.38 -1.91 -24.84
N THR A 338 -8.96 -3.08 -25.05
CA THR A 338 -10.40 -3.24 -25.16
C THR A 338 -10.99 -3.04 -23.77
N PRO A 339 -11.84 -2.02 -23.56
CA PRO A 339 -12.36 -1.73 -22.22
C PRO A 339 -13.49 -2.67 -21.84
N LEU A 340 -13.58 -2.98 -20.54
CA LEU A 340 -14.74 -3.55 -19.86
C LEU A 340 -14.90 -2.86 -18.51
N MET A 341 -15.75 -1.84 -18.46
CA MET A 341 -15.99 -1.09 -17.22
C MET A 341 -16.87 -1.92 -16.27
N ALA A 342 -16.25 -2.53 -15.27
CA ALA A 342 -16.96 -3.36 -14.32
C ALA A 342 -16.19 -3.58 -13.01
N ASP A 343 -16.93 -3.92 -11.94
CA ASP A 343 -16.37 -4.54 -10.74
C ASP A 343 -15.73 -5.89 -11.10
N ALA A 344 -14.54 -6.18 -10.56
CA ALA A 344 -13.79 -7.40 -10.93
C ALA A 344 -14.58 -8.69 -10.68
N LYS A 345 -15.34 -8.77 -9.56
CA LYS A 345 -16.17 -9.94 -9.25
C LYS A 345 -17.33 -10.11 -10.23
N LYS A 346 -18.00 -9.00 -10.58
CA LYS A 346 -19.08 -9.00 -11.55
C LYS A 346 -18.59 -9.40 -12.93
N ALA A 347 -17.47 -8.84 -13.36
CA ALA A 347 -16.85 -9.14 -14.66
C ALA A 347 -16.43 -10.62 -14.77
N ILE A 348 -15.71 -11.18 -13.79
CA ILE A 348 -15.29 -12.59 -13.83
C ILE A 348 -16.51 -13.51 -13.94
N ARG A 349 -17.56 -13.27 -13.15
CA ARG A 349 -18.77 -14.09 -13.18
C ARG A 349 -19.48 -14.01 -14.55
N ALA A 350 -19.60 -12.82 -15.10
CA ALA A 350 -20.23 -12.62 -16.40
C ALA A 350 -19.41 -13.29 -17.53
N ILE A 351 -18.09 -13.14 -17.52
CA ILE A 351 -17.19 -13.81 -18.47
C ILE A 351 -17.29 -15.33 -18.32
N ALA A 352 -17.23 -15.86 -17.10
CA ALA A 352 -17.32 -17.30 -16.83
C ALA A 352 -18.63 -17.90 -17.33
N GLN A 353 -19.73 -17.17 -17.19
CA GLN A 353 -21.04 -17.57 -17.70
C GLN A 353 -21.08 -17.57 -19.24
N ALA A 354 -20.55 -16.51 -19.87
CA ALA A 354 -20.56 -16.38 -21.32
C ALA A 354 -19.61 -17.36 -22.04
N MET A 355 -18.52 -17.77 -21.39
CA MET A 355 -17.50 -18.68 -21.92
C MET A 355 -17.75 -20.16 -21.56
N GLY A 356 -18.97 -20.57 -21.30
CA GLY A 356 -19.28 -21.93 -20.89
C GLY A 356 -18.56 -23.00 -21.73
N GLY A 357 -17.71 -23.82 -21.08
CA GLY A 357 -16.95 -24.90 -21.72
C GLY A 357 -15.58 -24.50 -22.32
N TYR A 358 -15.17 -23.22 -22.25
CA TYR A 358 -13.82 -22.81 -22.65
C TYR A 358 -12.75 -23.40 -21.73
N ALA A 359 -11.68 -23.89 -22.35
CA ALA A 359 -10.44 -24.26 -21.66
C ALA A 359 -9.25 -24.07 -22.58
N THR A 360 -8.11 -23.71 -22.00
CA THR A 360 -6.83 -23.62 -22.71
C THR A 360 -6.36 -25.00 -23.16
N ALA A 361 -5.54 -25.04 -24.22
CA ALA A 361 -4.97 -26.28 -24.72
C ALA A 361 -4.04 -26.97 -23.69
N ASP A 362 -4.04 -28.30 -23.64
CA ASP A 362 -3.17 -29.08 -22.74
C ASP A 362 -1.68 -28.75 -22.90
N ALA A 363 -1.24 -28.44 -24.13
CA ALA A 363 0.14 -28.05 -24.39
C ALA A 363 0.51 -26.76 -23.64
N TYR A 364 -0.41 -25.77 -23.58
CA TYR A 364 -0.19 -24.53 -22.84
C TYR A 364 -0.19 -24.76 -21.33
N ARG A 365 -1.07 -25.60 -20.80
CA ARG A 365 -1.06 -26.00 -19.37
C ARG A 365 0.25 -26.68 -18.97
N LYS A 366 0.81 -27.54 -19.82
CA LYS A 366 2.11 -28.18 -19.58
C LYS A 366 3.25 -27.17 -19.58
N GLU A 367 3.22 -26.18 -20.47
CA GLU A 367 4.21 -25.08 -20.47
C GLU A 367 4.13 -24.25 -19.19
N ILE A 368 2.92 -23.88 -18.74
CA ILE A 368 2.71 -23.15 -17.48
C ILE A 368 3.32 -23.93 -16.31
N ALA A 369 3.03 -25.24 -16.21
CA ALA A 369 3.56 -26.08 -15.15
C ALA A 369 5.10 -26.15 -15.17
N ALA A 370 5.70 -26.24 -16.36
CA ALA A 370 7.17 -26.27 -16.52
C ALA A 370 7.81 -24.96 -16.06
N LEU A 371 7.27 -23.80 -16.49
CA LEU A 371 7.76 -22.48 -16.08
C LEU A 371 7.63 -22.26 -14.57
N LYS A 372 6.51 -22.69 -13.96
CA LYS A 372 6.34 -22.66 -12.48
C LYS A 372 7.41 -23.50 -11.78
N ALA A 373 7.69 -24.71 -12.27
CA ALA A 373 8.68 -25.59 -11.68
C ALA A 373 10.10 -24.99 -11.76
N GLU A 374 10.46 -24.39 -12.90
CA GLU A 374 11.73 -23.67 -13.06
C GLU A 374 11.84 -22.49 -12.09
N TRP A 375 10.80 -21.69 -11.98
CA TRP A 375 10.76 -20.57 -11.02
C TRP A 375 10.87 -21.07 -9.58
N THR A 376 10.14 -22.11 -9.20
CA THR A 376 10.22 -22.69 -7.86
C THR A 376 11.65 -23.12 -7.53
N LYS A 377 12.34 -23.80 -8.47
CA LYS A 377 13.74 -24.18 -8.30
C LYS A 377 14.66 -22.97 -8.11
N ALA A 378 14.47 -21.89 -8.88
CA ALA A 378 15.25 -20.66 -8.76
C ALA A 378 15.01 -19.98 -7.41
N ARG A 379 13.74 -19.84 -7.00
CA ARG A 379 13.33 -19.27 -5.70
C ARG A 379 13.95 -20.06 -4.54
N ASP A 380 13.84 -21.38 -4.56
CA ASP A 380 14.34 -22.24 -3.49
C ASP A 380 15.87 -22.20 -3.40
N ALA A 381 16.57 -21.95 -4.51
CA ALA A 381 18.01 -21.80 -4.51
C ALA A 381 18.47 -20.50 -3.81
N VAL A 382 17.82 -19.36 -4.09
CA VAL A 382 18.23 -18.05 -3.54
C VAL A 382 17.78 -17.83 -2.09
N THR A 383 16.78 -18.57 -1.62
CA THR A 383 16.26 -18.47 -0.24
C THR A 383 16.96 -19.38 0.76
N LYS A 384 17.90 -20.21 0.32
CA LYS A 384 18.73 -21.04 1.22
C LYS A 384 19.70 -20.18 2.03
N ALA A 385 20.04 -20.63 3.22
CA ALA A 385 21.11 -20.04 4.00
C ALA A 385 22.43 -19.99 3.21
N PRO A 386 23.30 -18.99 3.43
CA PRO A 386 24.60 -18.93 2.78
C PRO A 386 25.43 -20.19 3.10
N ALA A 387 26.17 -20.69 2.12
CA ALA A 387 27.05 -21.87 2.31
C ALA A 387 28.23 -21.55 3.24
N ASP A 388 28.75 -20.32 3.16
CA ASP A 388 29.72 -19.77 4.12
C ASP A 388 28.97 -19.14 5.27
N THR A 389 29.08 -19.70 6.46
CA THR A 389 28.42 -19.21 7.68
C THR A 389 28.97 -17.87 8.17
N ASN A 390 30.11 -17.41 7.67
CA ASN A 390 30.70 -16.11 7.99
C ASN A 390 30.27 -15.00 6.99
N ALA A 391 29.64 -15.38 5.87
CA ALA A 391 29.15 -14.41 4.90
C ALA A 391 27.86 -13.74 5.41
N LEU A 392 27.76 -12.43 5.23
CA LEU A 392 26.51 -11.73 5.50
C LEU A 392 25.40 -12.26 4.57
N PRO A 393 24.21 -12.54 5.11
CA PRO A 393 23.09 -13.00 4.31
C PRO A 393 22.54 -11.88 3.40
N SER A 394 21.95 -12.29 2.29
CA SER A 394 21.17 -11.40 1.43
C SER A 394 19.73 -11.23 1.94
N ASP A 395 19.04 -10.19 1.45
CA ASP A 395 17.61 -9.99 1.71
C ASP A 395 16.75 -11.23 1.35
N SER A 396 17.08 -11.92 0.26
CA SER A 396 16.38 -13.15 -0.17
C SER A 396 16.55 -14.30 0.81
N GLN A 397 17.69 -14.44 1.43
CA GLN A 397 17.96 -15.46 2.45
C GLN A 397 17.24 -15.16 3.76
N VAL A 398 17.17 -13.88 4.15
CA VAL A 398 16.36 -13.41 5.29
C VAL A 398 14.88 -13.73 5.07
N ILE A 399 14.33 -13.40 3.90
CA ILE A 399 12.94 -13.73 3.56
C ILE A 399 12.71 -15.25 3.58
N GLY A 400 13.66 -16.03 3.06
CA GLY A 400 13.61 -17.48 3.09
C GLY A 400 13.53 -18.05 4.50
N ALA A 401 14.33 -17.54 5.43
CA ALA A 401 14.31 -17.94 6.84
C ALA A 401 12.94 -17.69 7.49
N VAL A 402 12.41 -16.50 7.30
CA VAL A 402 11.10 -16.14 7.88
C VAL A 402 9.96 -16.94 7.23
N ASN A 403 10.00 -17.18 5.90
CA ASN A 403 9.01 -18.02 5.21
C ASN A 403 8.93 -19.45 5.80
N ARG A 404 10.07 -20.05 6.18
CA ARG A 404 10.09 -21.42 6.71
C ARG A 404 9.40 -21.56 8.07
N VAL A 405 9.28 -20.48 8.84
CA VAL A 405 8.68 -20.48 10.18
C VAL A 405 7.35 -19.72 10.26
N ALA A 406 6.98 -18.99 9.22
CA ALA A 406 5.72 -18.30 9.10
C ALA A 406 4.55 -19.30 9.05
N THR A 407 3.41 -18.91 9.63
CA THR A 407 2.16 -19.66 9.46
C THR A 407 1.45 -19.24 8.18
N PRO A 408 0.52 -20.04 7.65
CA PRO A 408 -0.26 -19.65 6.48
C PRO A 408 -1.00 -18.30 6.64
N GLU A 409 -1.38 -17.96 7.88
CA GLU A 409 -2.10 -16.73 8.22
C GLU A 409 -1.19 -15.51 8.38
N THR A 410 0.14 -15.70 8.39
CA THR A 410 1.10 -14.62 8.59
C THR A 410 0.99 -13.58 7.48
N ILE A 411 0.89 -12.30 7.88
CA ILE A 411 0.86 -11.16 6.96
C ILE A 411 2.27 -10.57 6.85
N ALA A 412 2.86 -10.59 5.66
CA ALA A 412 4.10 -9.86 5.39
C ALA A 412 3.82 -8.39 5.07
N ILE A 413 4.53 -7.49 5.72
CA ILE A 413 4.39 -6.05 5.58
C ILE A 413 5.72 -5.44 5.15
N GLY A 414 5.69 -4.54 4.19
CA GLY A 414 6.85 -3.77 3.73
C GLY A 414 6.43 -2.59 2.87
N ALA A 415 7.37 -1.73 2.48
CA ALA A 415 7.06 -0.56 1.68
C ALA A 415 8.13 -0.22 0.64
N ALA A 416 9.32 0.21 1.06
CA ALA A 416 10.34 0.73 0.16
C ALA A 416 11.70 0.02 0.29
N GLY A 417 12.60 0.33 -0.60
CA GLY A 417 13.93 -0.29 -0.64
C GLY A 417 13.96 -1.62 -1.39
N SER A 418 14.84 -2.54 -1.02
CA SER A 418 14.99 -3.86 -1.66
C SER A 418 13.91 -4.84 -1.24
N MET A 419 13.46 -4.77 0.01
CA MET A 419 12.50 -5.72 0.58
C MET A 419 11.20 -5.87 -0.23
N PRO A 420 10.51 -4.82 -0.69
CA PRO A 420 9.30 -5.00 -1.50
C PRO A 420 9.54 -5.78 -2.80
N GLY A 421 10.68 -5.58 -3.42
CA GLY A 421 11.06 -6.30 -4.64
C GLY A 421 11.30 -7.78 -4.39
N GLU A 422 12.07 -8.09 -3.37
CA GLU A 422 12.38 -9.46 -2.97
C GLU A 422 11.13 -10.16 -2.37
N LEU A 423 10.35 -9.50 -1.52
CA LEU A 423 9.09 -10.04 -0.99
C LEU A 423 8.06 -10.32 -2.11
N HIS A 424 8.01 -9.48 -3.15
CA HIS A 424 7.14 -9.72 -4.29
C HIS A 424 7.48 -11.02 -5.01
N LYS A 425 8.76 -11.30 -5.19
CA LYS A 425 9.28 -12.54 -5.79
C LYS A 425 9.12 -13.74 -4.87
N LEU A 426 9.48 -13.60 -3.59
CA LEU A 426 9.91 -14.72 -2.75
C LEU A 426 8.97 -15.04 -1.58
N TRP A 427 8.16 -14.07 -1.10
CA TRP A 427 7.23 -14.35 0.00
C TRP A 427 6.16 -15.34 -0.44
N HIS A 428 6.01 -16.41 0.32
CA HIS A 428 4.99 -17.43 0.10
C HIS A 428 3.69 -17.04 0.80
N VAL A 429 2.64 -16.80 0.04
CA VAL A 429 1.32 -16.43 0.54
C VAL A 429 0.49 -17.68 0.79
N GLY A 430 0.27 -18.03 2.07
CA GLY A 430 -0.55 -19.17 2.45
C GLY A 430 -2.06 -18.88 2.50
N THR A 431 -2.43 -17.62 2.72
CA THR A 431 -3.83 -17.19 2.86
C THR A 431 -4.07 -15.89 2.12
N VAL A 432 -5.26 -15.73 1.53
CA VAL A 432 -5.67 -14.46 0.92
C VAL A 432 -5.48 -13.30 1.90
N ASP A 433 -5.04 -12.16 1.40
CA ASP A 433 -4.66 -10.98 2.20
C ASP A 433 -3.48 -11.20 3.16
N GLY A 434 -2.60 -12.19 2.90
CA GLY A 434 -1.35 -12.44 3.62
C GLY A 434 -0.15 -11.60 3.12
N TYR A 435 -0.38 -10.58 2.30
CA TYR A 435 0.66 -9.69 1.77
C TYR A 435 0.18 -8.24 1.79
N HIS A 436 0.85 -7.42 2.59
CA HIS A 436 0.53 -6.01 2.77
C HIS A 436 1.72 -5.15 2.38
N MET A 437 1.76 -4.74 1.12
CA MET A 437 2.86 -3.93 0.59
C MET A 437 2.38 -2.54 0.17
N GLU A 438 3.08 -1.51 0.58
CA GLU A 438 2.94 -0.18 0.02
C GLU A 438 4.02 -0.01 -1.04
N TYR A 439 3.64 -0.04 -2.29
CA TYR A 439 4.56 0.10 -3.41
C TYR A 439 4.10 1.12 -4.46
N GLY A 440 2.88 1.61 -4.37
CA GLY A 440 2.33 2.57 -5.31
C GLY A 440 2.98 3.93 -5.22
N PHE A 441 3.36 4.35 -4.01
CA PHE A 441 4.11 5.56 -3.71
C PHE A 441 5.54 5.27 -3.27
N SER A 442 5.81 4.05 -2.82
CA SER A 442 7.13 3.55 -2.36
C SER A 442 7.73 4.41 -1.25
N CYS A 443 6.94 4.61 -0.18
CA CYS A 443 7.27 5.52 0.90
C CYS A 443 8.06 4.82 2.00
N MET A 444 9.35 5.15 2.17
CA MET A 444 10.16 4.70 3.31
C MET A 444 9.57 5.25 4.62
N GLY A 445 9.67 4.45 5.69
CA GLY A 445 9.10 4.77 7.00
C GLY A 445 7.64 4.37 7.18
N TYR A 446 7.00 3.79 6.16
CA TYR A 446 5.64 3.26 6.27
C TYR A 446 5.55 2.01 7.15
N GLU A 447 6.58 1.19 7.18
CA GLU A 447 6.57 -0.22 7.58
C GLU A 447 6.09 -0.43 9.01
N VAL A 448 6.70 0.24 10.00
CA VAL A 448 6.36 0.08 11.43
C VAL A 448 4.95 0.59 11.71
N ALA A 449 4.61 1.77 11.20
CA ALA A 449 3.27 2.34 11.32
C ALA A 449 2.21 1.45 10.65
N ALA A 450 2.55 0.83 9.52
CA ALA A 450 1.67 -0.14 8.87
C ALA A 450 1.44 -1.39 9.71
N GLY A 451 2.47 -1.88 10.41
CA GLY A 451 2.34 -2.99 11.36
C GLY A 451 1.26 -2.73 12.42
N ILE A 452 1.21 -1.51 12.95
CA ILE A 452 0.15 -1.08 13.88
C ILE A 452 -1.22 -1.16 13.21
N GLY A 453 -1.37 -0.54 12.04
CA GLY A 453 -2.65 -0.49 11.33
C GLY A 453 -3.15 -1.88 10.91
N VAL A 454 -2.25 -2.78 10.52
CA VAL A 454 -2.58 -4.17 10.15
C VAL A 454 -3.02 -4.97 11.38
N ASP A 455 -2.32 -4.87 12.51
CA ASP A 455 -2.70 -5.54 13.76
C ASP A 455 -4.08 -5.06 14.23
N MET A 456 -4.35 -3.76 14.21
CA MET A 456 -5.68 -3.22 14.53
C MET A 456 -6.78 -3.74 13.61
N ALA A 457 -6.45 -4.04 12.36
CA ALA A 457 -7.41 -4.55 11.37
C ALA A 457 -7.62 -6.07 11.44
N ALA A 458 -6.60 -6.82 11.81
CA ALA A 458 -6.58 -8.30 11.85
C ALA A 458 -5.78 -8.81 13.07
N PRO A 459 -6.23 -8.52 14.31
CA PRO A 459 -5.47 -8.80 15.53
C PRO A 459 -5.27 -10.30 15.82
N GLU A 460 -6.03 -11.15 15.13
CA GLU A 460 -5.91 -12.61 15.22
C GLU A 460 -4.81 -13.20 14.32
N ARG A 461 -4.28 -12.39 13.40
CA ARG A 461 -3.28 -12.85 12.42
C ARG A 461 -1.89 -12.35 12.81
N PRO A 462 -0.87 -13.22 12.82
CA PRO A 462 0.51 -12.76 12.97
C PRO A 462 0.90 -11.79 11.86
N ASN A 463 1.60 -10.71 12.20
CA ASN A 463 2.18 -9.82 11.21
C ASN A 463 3.71 -9.76 11.35
N VAL A 464 4.40 -9.80 10.22
CA VAL A 464 5.85 -9.66 10.13
C VAL A 464 6.16 -8.45 9.26
N VAL A 465 6.79 -7.47 9.87
CA VAL A 465 7.25 -6.24 9.20
C VAL A 465 8.70 -6.42 8.77
N PHE A 466 8.98 -6.13 7.52
CA PHE A 466 10.34 -6.10 6.98
C PHE A 466 10.73 -4.65 6.70
N ALA A 467 11.80 -4.18 7.32
CA ALA A 467 12.34 -2.84 7.11
C ALA A 467 13.87 -2.87 7.04
N GLY A 468 14.44 -2.09 6.13
CA GLY A 468 15.87 -1.79 6.17
C GLY A 468 16.18 -0.72 7.22
N ASP A 469 17.43 -0.66 7.67
CA ASP A 469 17.94 0.32 8.62
C ASP A 469 17.61 1.77 8.22
N GLY A 470 17.82 2.13 6.96
CA GLY A 470 17.52 3.47 6.45
C GLY A 470 16.03 3.81 6.49
N SER A 471 15.14 2.86 6.18
CA SER A 471 13.70 3.06 6.25
C SER A 471 13.22 3.18 7.70
N TYR A 472 13.72 2.32 8.57
CA TYR A 472 13.42 2.35 10.00
C TYR A 472 13.79 3.69 10.62
N LEU A 473 14.99 4.22 10.32
CA LEU A 473 15.44 5.49 10.87
C LEU A 473 14.59 6.70 10.45
N MET A 474 13.88 6.63 9.33
CA MET A 474 13.02 7.73 8.87
C MET A 474 11.77 7.94 9.73
N LEU A 475 11.23 6.88 10.35
CA LEU A 475 10.01 6.98 11.16
C LEU A 475 10.01 5.99 12.34
N ASN A 476 11.13 5.88 13.04
CA ASN A 476 11.35 4.92 14.13
C ASN A 476 10.50 5.21 15.38
N ALA A 477 10.05 6.45 15.59
CA ALA A 477 9.22 6.83 16.75
C ALA A 477 7.92 6.01 16.85
N GLU A 478 7.41 5.49 15.75
CA GLU A 478 6.20 4.66 15.75
C GLU A 478 6.43 3.27 16.37
N LEU A 479 7.68 2.85 16.60
CA LEU A 479 7.95 1.68 17.43
C LEU A 479 7.46 1.88 18.88
N ALA A 480 7.68 3.07 19.43
CA ALA A 480 7.13 3.42 20.75
C ALA A 480 5.59 3.45 20.73
N THR A 481 4.99 3.92 19.61
CA THR A 481 3.54 3.85 19.43
C THR A 481 3.06 2.40 19.41
N ALA A 482 3.73 1.52 18.68
CA ALA A 482 3.38 0.09 18.60
C ALA A 482 3.41 -0.57 20.00
N VAL A 483 4.45 -0.31 20.78
CA VAL A 483 4.56 -0.81 22.16
C VAL A 483 3.44 -0.26 23.04
N MET A 484 3.19 1.05 22.99
CA MET A 484 2.12 1.71 23.74
C MET A 484 0.73 1.14 23.41
N MET A 485 0.49 0.81 22.15
CA MET A 485 -0.77 0.25 21.66
C MET A 485 -0.92 -1.25 21.97
N GLY A 486 0.13 -1.92 22.45
CA GLY A 486 0.13 -3.37 22.65
C GLY A 486 0.04 -4.18 21.36
N THR A 487 0.57 -3.62 20.27
CA THR A 487 0.57 -4.24 18.93
C THR A 487 1.27 -5.60 18.96
N ASN A 488 0.72 -6.59 18.26
CA ASN A 488 1.38 -7.87 18.00
C ASN A 488 2.14 -7.78 16.69
N MET A 489 3.46 -7.61 16.73
CA MET A 489 4.28 -7.36 15.56
C MET A 489 5.69 -7.95 15.73
N THR A 490 6.15 -8.65 14.70
CA THR A 490 7.55 -9.05 14.57
C THR A 490 8.21 -8.16 13.51
N LEU A 491 9.13 -7.28 13.91
CA LEU A 491 9.93 -6.47 13.00
C LEU A 491 11.25 -7.18 12.70
N ILE A 492 11.47 -7.52 11.44
CA ILE A 492 12.76 -7.97 10.91
C ILE A 492 13.47 -6.73 10.36
N LEU A 493 14.49 -6.28 11.06
CA LEU A 493 15.28 -5.11 10.72
C LEU A 493 16.60 -5.57 10.06
N THR A 494 16.71 -5.34 8.75
CA THR A 494 17.93 -5.66 8.00
C THR A 494 18.86 -4.46 8.00
N ASP A 495 20.03 -4.61 8.63
CA ASP A 495 21.05 -3.59 8.67
C ASP A 495 22.08 -3.82 7.56
N ASN A 496 21.97 -3.03 6.49
CA ASN A 496 22.93 -3.02 5.39
C ASN A 496 23.78 -1.74 5.34
N ARG A 497 23.75 -0.95 6.41
CA ARG A 497 24.51 0.28 6.61
C ARG A 497 24.14 1.39 5.61
N GLY A 498 22.85 1.53 5.24
CA GLY A 498 22.37 2.62 4.41
C GLY A 498 21.24 2.25 3.44
N PHE A 499 21.30 2.82 2.24
CA PHE A 499 20.30 2.62 1.19
C PHE A 499 20.79 1.62 0.13
N GLY A 500 20.99 0.34 0.51
CA GLY A 500 21.56 -0.70 -0.34
C GLY A 500 20.84 -0.86 -1.69
N CYS A 501 19.50 -0.76 -1.74
CA CYS A 501 18.74 -0.82 -2.98
C CYS A 501 19.14 0.30 -3.96
N ILE A 502 19.28 1.53 -3.47
CA ILE A 502 19.63 2.67 -4.30
C ILE A 502 21.10 2.60 -4.71
N ASN A 503 21.98 2.08 -3.85
CA ASN A 503 23.37 1.81 -4.20
C ASN A 503 23.49 0.82 -5.37
N ARG A 504 22.70 -0.26 -5.36
CA ARG A 504 22.64 -1.20 -6.50
C ARG A 504 22.11 -0.55 -7.78
N LEU A 505 21.05 0.27 -7.66
CA LEU A 505 20.49 1.00 -8.80
C LEU A 505 21.52 1.98 -9.39
N GLN A 506 22.25 2.70 -8.56
CA GLN A 506 23.33 3.61 -8.97
C GLN A 506 24.44 2.84 -9.70
N ALA A 507 24.88 1.71 -9.18
CA ALA A 507 25.86 0.85 -9.83
C ALA A 507 25.36 0.30 -11.18
N ALA A 508 24.10 -0.13 -11.26
CA ALA A 508 23.48 -0.66 -12.49
C ALA A 508 23.39 0.42 -13.60
N THR A 509 23.31 1.68 -13.24
CA THR A 509 23.36 2.83 -14.19
C THR A 509 24.77 3.34 -14.47
N GLY A 510 25.80 2.61 -14.04
CA GLY A 510 27.22 2.98 -14.22
C GLY A 510 27.72 4.03 -13.21
N GLY A 511 26.91 4.40 -12.22
CA GLY A 511 27.25 5.34 -11.18
C GLY A 511 28.37 4.83 -10.26
N ALA A 512 29.14 5.75 -9.66
CA ALA A 512 30.08 5.42 -8.59
C ALA A 512 29.31 5.17 -7.30
N ALA A 513 29.87 4.40 -6.37
CA ALA A 513 29.38 4.37 -5.00
C ALA A 513 29.46 5.78 -4.41
N PHE A 514 28.32 6.35 -4.05
CA PHE A 514 28.23 7.75 -3.62
C PHE A 514 26.96 8.02 -2.81
N ASN A 515 27.16 8.43 -1.57
CA ASN A 515 26.12 8.93 -0.66
C ASN A 515 24.91 8.01 -0.38
N ASN A 516 25.02 6.71 -0.68
CA ASN A 516 23.97 5.73 -0.39
C ASN A 516 24.30 4.84 0.80
N LEU A 517 25.52 4.33 0.88
CA LEU A 517 25.99 3.65 2.08
C LEU A 517 26.70 4.64 3.00
N PHE A 518 26.70 4.37 4.29
CA PHE A 518 27.41 5.23 5.24
C PHE A 518 28.91 5.37 4.90
N SER A 519 29.55 4.27 4.45
CA SER A 519 30.94 4.27 4.00
C SER A 519 31.23 5.26 2.85
N ASP A 520 30.22 5.56 2.03
CA ASP A 520 30.35 6.38 0.83
C ASP A 520 29.81 7.80 1.01
N SER A 521 29.43 8.14 2.25
CA SER A 521 28.88 9.44 2.62
C SER A 521 29.95 10.32 3.27
N VAL A 522 29.75 11.64 3.25
CA VAL A 522 30.59 12.57 4.01
C VAL A 522 30.22 12.48 5.49
N HIS A 523 31.19 12.11 6.33
CA HIS A 523 31.02 12.01 7.77
C HIS A 523 32.34 12.30 8.49
N GLU A 524 32.28 12.81 9.71
CA GLU A 524 33.43 12.94 10.60
C GLU A 524 33.70 11.64 11.36
N THR A 525 32.61 10.94 11.74
CA THR A 525 32.65 9.66 12.42
C THR A 525 31.61 8.74 11.77
N LEU A 526 32.03 7.56 11.33
CA LEU A 526 31.10 6.55 10.81
C LEU A 526 30.18 6.09 11.95
N PRO A 527 28.85 6.23 11.81
CA PRO A 527 27.94 5.85 12.88
C PRO A 527 27.88 4.32 13.02
N GLU A 528 27.97 3.84 14.25
CA GLU A 528 27.67 2.46 14.64
C GLU A 528 26.38 2.48 15.46
N ILE A 529 25.24 2.25 14.80
CA ILE A 529 23.94 2.33 15.44
C ILE A 529 23.60 0.98 16.04
N ASP A 530 23.47 0.92 17.37
CA ASP A 530 22.95 -0.25 18.05
C ASP A 530 21.42 -0.27 17.98
N PHE A 531 20.88 -0.89 16.95
CA PHE A 531 19.44 -1.01 16.75
C PHE A 531 18.75 -1.89 17.80
N VAL A 532 19.47 -2.82 18.44
CA VAL A 532 18.93 -3.63 19.52
C VAL A 532 18.70 -2.76 20.75
N ALA A 533 19.72 -2.02 21.18
CA ALA A 533 19.60 -1.09 22.30
C ALA A 533 18.55 0.01 22.02
N HIS A 534 18.51 0.55 20.79
CA HIS A 534 17.53 1.53 20.37
C HIS A 534 16.09 1.01 20.47
N ALA A 535 15.81 -0.19 19.93
CA ALA A 535 14.47 -0.78 19.97
C ALA A 535 14.06 -1.14 21.41
N ALA A 536 15.00 -1.65 22.21
CA ALA A 536 14.78 -1.96 23.64
C ALA A 536 14.46 -0.69 24.45
N ALA A 537 15.13 0.43 24.17
CA ALA A 537 14.86 1.71 24.81
C ALA A 537 13.45 2.25 24.51
N MET A 538 12.86 1.88 23.36
CA MET A 538 11.45 2.17 23.01
C MET A 538 10.46 1.17 23.61
N GLY A 539 10.93 0.16 24.35
CA GLY A 539 10.09 -0.80 25.07
C GLY A 539 9.79 -2.10 24.29
N ALA A 540 10.36 -2.30 23.13
CA ALA A 540 10.24 -3.54 22.38
C ALA A 540 11.18 -4.63 22.98
N ARG A 541 10.83 -5.91 22.77
CA ARG A 541 11.80 -6.99 22.95
C ARG A 541 12.70 -6.99 21.71
N ALA A 542 13.99 -6.82 21.91
CA ALA A 542 14.92 -6.71 20.80
C ALA A 542 16.12 -7.65 21.00
N ALA A 543 16.55 -8.26 19.90
CA ALA A 543 17.76 -9.08 19.88
C ALA A 543 18.37 -9.08 18.47
N LYS A 544 19.67 -9.41 18.36
CA LYS A 544 20.38 -9.56 17.11
C LYS A 544 20.51 -11.05 16.77
N ALA A 545 20.22 -11.41 15.53
CA ALA A 545 20.51 -12.70 14.97
C ALA A 545 21.87 -12.64 14.26
N GLU A 546 22.79 -13.49 14.64
CA GLU A 546 24.14 -13.58 14.06
C GLU A 546 24.20 -14.50 12.85
N SER A 547 23.10 -15.21 12.56
CA SER A 547 23.00 -16.15 11.45
C SER A 547 21.56 -16.33 10.97
N ILE A 548 21.39 -16.88 9.77
CA ILE A 548 20.08 -17.28 9.23
C ILE A 548 19.38 -18.32 10.13
N ALA A 549 20.12 -19.23 10.74
CA ALA A 549 19.56 -20.25 11.63
C ALA A 549 19.01 -19.62 12.92
N GLU A 550 19.73 -18.66 13.51
CA GLU A 550 19.25 -17.91 14.68
C GLU A 550 18.05 -17.04 14.32
N LEU A 551 18.09 -16.35 13.17
CA LEU A 551 16.94 -15.58 12.68
C LEU A 551 15.69 -16.46 12.55
N GLU A 552 15.83 -17.66 11.99
CA GLU A 552 14.72 -18.60 11.81
C GLU A 552 14.14 -19.04 13.16
N GLN A 553 14.99 -19.36 14.14
CA GLN A 553 14.55 -19.70 15.48
C GLN A 553 13.82 -18.52 16.12
N MET A 554 14.45 -17.36 16.16
CA MET A 554 13.92 -16.16 16.83
C MET A 554 12.62 -15.68 16.19
N ALA A 555 12.54 -15.65 14.86
CA ALA A 555 11.32 -15.28 14.13
C ALA A 555 10.18 -16.28 14.40
N GLY A 556 10.49 -17.58 14.43
CA GLY A 556 9.51 -18.63 14.76
C GLY A 556 8.96 -18.50 16.18
N GLU A 557 9.74 -18.05 17.14
CA GLU A 557 9.28 -17.76 18.50
C GLU A 557 8.45 -16.47 18.55
N ALA A 558 8.95 -15.39 17.91
CA ALA A 558 8.33 -14.07 17.92
C ALA A 558 6.93 -14.07 17.28
N ILE A 559 6.76 -14.73 16.13
CA ILE A 559 5.50 -14.84 15.39
C ILE A 559 4.38 -15.49 16.22
N ARG A 560 4.74 -16.34 17.19
CA ARG A 560 3.78 -17.08 18.03
C ARG A 560 3.45 -16.39 19.35
N ARG A 561 4.14 -15.31 19.71
CA ARG A 561 3.91 -14.60 20.97
C ARG A 561 3.32 -13.20 20.75
N LYS A 562 2.70 -12.67 21.79
CA LYS A 562 2.11 -11.33 21.77
C LYS A 562 3.13 -10.25 22.08
N GLY A 563 2.90 -9.06 21.52
CA GLY A 563 3.66 -7.84 21.75
C GLY A 563 4.63 -7.57 20.61
N VAL A 564 5.51 -6.59 20.81
CA VAL A 564 6.44 -6.11 19.78
C VAL A 564 7.80 -6.79 19.95
N ASP A 565 8.24 -7.51 18.94
CA ASP A 565 9.56 -8.09 18.80
C ASP A 565 10.34 -7.43 17.67
N VAL A 566 11.60 -7.12 17.89
CA VAL A 566 12.53 -6.59 16.88
C VAL A 566 13.72 -7.54 16.78
N ILE A 567 13.91 -8.10 15.60
CA ILE A 567 15.05 -8.97 15.30
C ILE A 567 15.92 -8.25 14.29
N VAL A 568 17.12 -7.86 14.72
CA VAL A 568 18.11 -7.19 13.88
C VAL A 568 19.00 -8.24 13.24
N ILE A 569 19.30 -8.09 11.96
CA ILE A 569 20.27 -8.94 11.26
C ILE A 569 21.07 -8.10 10.26
N ASP A 570 22.40 -8.23 10.32
CA ASP A 570 23.28 -7.60 9.35
C ASP A 570 23.13 -8.30 7.99
N THR A 571 23.05 -7.51 6.91
CA THR A 571 22.88 -8.04 5.55
C THR A 571 23.87 -7.42 4.56
N ASP A 572 24.21 -8.17 3.52
CA ASP A 572 25.03 -7.69 2.41
C ASP A 572 24.17 -6.78 1.50
N PRO A 573 24.54 -5.49 1.31
CA PRO A 573 23.83 -4.58 0.41
C PRO A 573 23.97 -4.93 -1.08
N GLY A 574 24.92 -5.79 -1.47
CA GLY A 574 25.24 -6.09 -2.87
C GLY A 574 24.27 -7.04 -3.57
N PRO A 575 24.01 -8.24 -3.04
CA PRO A 575 23.22 -9.25 -3.74
C PRO A 575 21.73 -8.89 -3.85
N SER A 576 21.12 -9.28 -4.97
CA SER A 576 19.67 -9.34 -5.17
C SER A 576 19.31 -10.57 -6.00
N THR A 577 18.02 -10.95 -6.00
CA THR A 577 17.56 -12.09 -6.81
C THR A 577 17.63 -11.75 -8.29
N GLU A 578 18.60 -12.32 -9.01
CA GLU A 578 18.79 -12.13 -10.44
C GLU A 578 17.69 -12.80 -11.28
N ALA A 579 17.17 -13.94 -10.82
CA ALA A 579 16.11 -14.66 -11.51
C ALA A 579 14.81 -13.86 -11.57
N GLY A 580 14.14 -13.87 -12.71
CA GLY A 580 12.93 -13.08 -12.97
C GLY A 580 13.27 -11.60 -13.19
N GLY A 581 12.28 -10.75 -12.94
CA GLY A 581 12.38 -9.33 -13.24
C GLY A 581 12.26 -9.02 -14.72
N THR A 582 12.18 -7.75 -15.04
CA THR A 582 12.19 -7.22 -16.41
C THR A 582 12.81 -5.84 -16.43
N TRP A 583 13.10 -5.34 -17.62
CA TRP A 583 13.67 -4.00 -17.79
C TRP A 583 12.75 -2.92 -17.20
N TRP A 584 13.37 -1.92 -16.61
CA TRP A 584 12.74 -0.73 -16.08
C TRP A 584 13.45 0.52 -16.60
N ASP A 585 12.69 1.52 -17.05
CA ASP A 585 13.20 2.76 -17.63
C ASP A 585 13.75 3.66 -16.52
N VAL A 586 15.04 3.51 -16.23
CA VAL A 586 15.79 4.41 -15.36
C VAL A 586 16.79 5.16 -16.23
N ALA A 587 16.58 6.46 -16.38
CA ALA A 587 17.38 7.29 -17.26
C ALA A 587 18.86 7.27 -16.87
N VAL A 588 19.73 7.05 -17.85
CA VAL A 588 21.18 7.10 -17.71
C VAL A 588 21.70 8.37 -18.41
N PRO A 589 22.67 9.11 -17.85
CA PRO A 589 23.22 10.29 -18.50
C PRO A 589 23.79 10.03 -19.89
N GLU A 590 23.41 10.84 -20.86
CA GLU A 590 23.89 10.75 -22.24
C GLU A 590 25.38 11.16 -22.38
N VAL A 591 25.85 12.03 -21.50
CA VAL A 591 27.22 12.54 -21.45
C VAL A 591 27.81 12.31 -20.07
N SER A 592 29.00 11.71 -20.03
CA SER A 592 29.78 11.52 -18.81
C SER A 592 31.26 11.30 -19.15
N ASP A 593 32.15 11.79 -18.31
CA ASP A 593 33.58 11.50 -18.39
C ASP A 593 33.91 10.08 -17.90
N ARG A 594 32.96 9.37 -17.32
CA ARG A 594 33.09 8.02 -16.81
C ARG A 594 32.68 6.98 -17.84
N LYS A 595 33.59 6.07 -18.14
CA LYS A 595 33.38 4.98 -19.12
C LYS A 595 32.23 4.04 -18.72
N GLU A 596 32.04 3.80 -17.44
CA GLU A 596 30.99 2.94 -16.88
C GLU A 596 29.60 3.52 -17.19
N VAL A 597 29.43 4.84 -17.04
CA VAL A 597 28.18 5.54 -17.37
C VAL A 597 27.92 5.49 -18.87
N THR A 598 28.95 5.73 -19.70
CA THR A 598 28.83 5.63 -21.17
C THR A 598 28.40 4.22 -21.61
N ALA A 599 28.99 3.16 -21.00
CA ALA A 599 28.60 1.78 -21.28
C ALA A 599 27.15 1.48 -20.84
N ALA A 600 26.76 1.96 -19.66
CA ALA A 600 25.40 1.82 -19.14
C ALA A 600 24.38 2.53 -20.04
N PHE A 601 24.73 3.72 -20.59
CA PHE A 601 23.87 4.44 -21.53
C PHE A 601 23.61 3.63 -22.82
N GLN A 602 24.63 2.95 -23.37
CA GLN A 602 24.43 2.08 -24.52
C GLN A 602 23.50 0.90 -24.23
N ASN A 603 23.56 0.33 -23.03
CA ASN A 603 22.63 -0.72 -22.60
C ASN A 603 21.21 -0.18 -22.38
N TYR A 604 21.09 1.02 -21.83
CA TYR A 604 19.83 1.74 -21.70
C TYR A 604 19.12 1.95 -23.05
N LEU A 605 19.87 2.39 -24.07
CA LEU A 605 19.34 2.56 -25.43
C LEU A 605 18.83 1.23 -26.02
N LYS A 606 19.52 0.11 -25.77
CA LYS A 606 19.04 -1.22 -26.19
C LYS A 606 17.74 -1.59 -25.49
N GLY A 607 17.62 -1.32 -24.18
CA GLY A 607 16.39 -1.55 -23.43
C GLY A 607 15.21 -0.73 -23.99
N LYS A 608 15.44 0.55 -24.27
CA LYS A 608 14.43 1.41 -24.94
C LYS A 608 13.99 0.87 -26.28
N ALA A 609 14.92 0.48 -27.13
CA ALA A 609 14.60 -0.09 -28.45
C ALA A 609 13.79 -1.39 -28.32
N GLY A 610 14.10 -2.25 -27.34
CA GLY A 610 13.34 -3.46 -27.06
C GLY A 610 11.93 -3.19 -26.52
N ARG A 611 11.73 -2.09 -25.81
CA ARG A 611 10.40 -1.63 -25.40
C ARG A 611 9.55 -1.21 -26.58
N ASP A 612 10.12 -0.42 -27.48
CA ASP A 612 9.42 0.22 -28.60
C ASP A 612 9.18 -0.73 -29.80
N SER A 613 9.79 -1.92 -29.78
CA SER A 613 9.59 -3.00 -30.76
C SER A 613 8.42 -3.92 -30.37
#